data_5c2d7b87c418a281daa4480da2f052a1
#
_entry.id   5c2d7b87c418a281daa4480da2f052a1
#
_cell.length_a   1.000
_cell.length_b   1.000
_cell.length_c   1.000
_cell.angle_alpha   90.00
_cell.angle_beta   90.00
_cell.angle_gamma   90.00
#
_symmetry.space_group_name_H-M   'P 1'
#
loop_
_entity.id
_entity.type
_entity.pdbx_description
1 polymer ?
#
loop_
_entity_poly.entity_id
_entity_poly.type
_entity_poly.pdbx_seq_one_letter_code
_entity_poly.pdbx_strand_id
1 'polypeptide(L)'
;LSYTVERVTDHVYALLRWDETWQSYNNSYLIQDREQFILIDAGKAEHAQELGEALAQVGCPLEAIGLFIATHGHRDHIGGALGLPNADKFIHPLDLDLLQDDWRAQFRTDLTASSVTRHFDVHHLGDHTWGSIALYHRASRILFVGDHYCFFGDELPDEQVVACAVRMGDLLEPYRPEMSGEEQRTTRYELAAFNQELSDIARIPAAFLCTGHGVVLHGDIQSFLQRGASMDDNEVLSYVMR
;
A
#
# COMPACT_ATOMS: atom_id res chain seq x y z
N LEU A 1 -9.90 -10.94 15.18
CA LEU A 1 -8.69 -10.11 15.09
C LEU A 1 -9.13 -8.71 14.65
N SER A 2 -8.80 -7.68 15.43
CA SER A 2 -9.10 -6.28 15.11
C SER A 2 -7.89 -5.63 14.41
N TYR A 3 -8.10 -4.47 13.78
CA TYR A 3 -7.00 -3.66 13.30
C TYR A 3 -6.12 -3.15 14.47
N THR A 4 -4.82 -3.15 14.27
CA THR A 4 -3.88 -2.36 15.06
C THR A 4 -3.74 -0.99 14.42
N VAL A 5 -3.78 0.07 15.22
CA VAL A 5 -3.66 1.45 14.74
C VAL A 5 -2.34 2.02 15.22
N GLU A 6 -1.46 2.32 14.27
CA GLU A 6 -0.13 2.89 14.53
C GLU A 6 -0.01 4.30 13.97
N ARG A 7 0.53 5.21 14.76
CA ARG A 7 0.77 6.58 14.30
C ARG A 7 2.11 6.67 13.56
N VAL A 8 2.06 6.95 12.27
CA VAL A 8 3.25 7.14 11.42
C VAL A 8 3.82 8.56 11.58
N THR A 9 2.93 9.56 11.50
CA THR A 9 3.23 10.97 11.78
C THR A 9 2.08 11.61 12.57
N ASP A 10 2.16 12.90 12.88
CA ASP A 10 1.08 13.59 13.61
C ASP A 10 -0.26 13.56 12.90
N HIS A 11 -0.26 13.33 11.58
CA HIS A 11 -1.46 13.38 10.74
C HIS A 11 -1.66 12.12 9.88
N VAL A 12 -0.82 11.09 10.05
CA VAL A 12 -0.91 9.86 9.26
C VAL A 12 -0.89 8.65 10.18
N TYR A 13 -1.85 7.76 9.99
CA TYR A 13 -2.01 6.52 10.73
C TYR A 13 -1.95 5.32 9.79
N ALA A 14 -1.25 4.28 10.20
CA ALA A 14 -1.33 2.96 9.60
C ALA A 14 -2.40 2.15 10.33
N LEU A 15 -3.29 1.56 9.57
CA LEU A 15 -4.37 0.67 10.03
C LEU A 15 -4.00 -0.73 9.55
N LEU A 16 -3.56 -1.57 10.46
CA LEU A 16 -2.87 -2.83 10.17
C LEU A 16 -3.72 -3.99 10.64
N ARG A 17 -4.05 -4.91 9.73
CA ARG A 17 -4.80 -6.10 10.05
C ARG A 17 -3.98 -7.35 9.77
N TRP A 18 -3.67 -8.10 10.82
CA TRP A 18 -2.97 -9.38 10.67
C TRP A 18 -3.76 -10.37 9.85
N ASP A 19 -3.13 -10.99 8.87
CA ASP A 19 -3.65 -12.08 8.05
C ASP A 19 -2.83 -13.35 8.29
N GLU A 20 -3.47 -14.34 8.92
CA GLU A 20 -2.83 -15.61 9.27
C GLU A 20 -2.41 -16.43 8.04
N THR A 21 -3.09 -16.23 6.91
CA THR A 21 -2.80 -16.97 5.68
C THR A 21 -1.46 -16.54 5.11
N TRP A 22 -1.18 -15.25 5.19
CA TRP A 22 0.03 -14.65 4.62
C TRP A 22 1.13 -14.39 5.66
N GLN A 23 0.82 -14.65 6.94
CA GLN A 23 1.73 -14.30 8.04
C GLN A 23 2.25 -12.86 7.90
N SER A 24 1.34 -11.93 7.67
CA SER A 24 1.65 -10.52 7.43
C SER A 24 0.47 -9.62 7.80
N TYR A 25 0.72 -8.33 7.88
CA TYR A 25 -0.34 -7.33 7.98
C TYR A 25 -0.84 -6.96 6.57
N ASN A 26 -2.16 -6.79 6.44
CA ASN A 26 -2.78 -6.08 5.34
C ASN A 26 -2.99 -4.63 5.78
N ASN A 27 -2.40 -3.69 5.05
CA ASN A 27 -2.23 -2.32 5.48
C ASN A 27 -3.20 -1.38 4.74
N SER A 28 -3.78 -0.46 5.50
CA SER A 28 -4.50 0.71 5.01
C SER A 28 -3.95 1.95 5.72
N TYR A 29 -4.08 3.13 5.10
CA TYR A 29 -3.49 4.34 5.68
C TYR A 29 -4.48 5.49 5.69
N LEU A 30 -4.67 6.09 6.88
CA LEU A 30 -5.48 7.29 7.05
C LEU A 30 -4.59 8.53 7.11
N ILE A 31 -4.91 9.52 6.30
CA ILE A 31 -4.30 10.86 6.34
C ILE A 31 -5.35 11.86 6.82
N GLN A 32 -5.04 12.55 7.91
CA GLN A 32 -5.84 13.66 8.43
C GLN A 32 -5.33 14.96 7.81
N ASP A 33 -5.92 15.36 6.71
CA ASP A 33 -5.68 16.69 6.16
C ASP A 33 -6.64 17.72 6.80
N ARG A 34 -6.25 18.99 6.79
CA ARG A 34 -7.04 20.08 7.38
C ARG A 34 -8.46 20.17 6.83
N GLU A 35 -8.66 19.77 5.59
CA GLU A 35 -9.93 19.93 4.86
C GLU A 35 -10.73 18.63 4.76
N GLN A 36 -10.07 17.46 4.87
CA GLN A 36 -10.72 16.15 4.72
C GLN A 36 -9.85 15.02 5.25
N PHE A 37 -10.48 13.85 5.45
CA PHE A 37 -9.79 12.60 5.65
C PHE A 37 -9.58 11.88 4.32
N ILE A 38 -8.37 11.35 4.12
CA ILE A 38 -7.98 10.59 2.94
C ILE A 38 -7.63 9.18 3.38
N LEU A 39 -8.17 8.17 2.71
CA LEU A 39 -7.84 6.77 2.94
C LEU A 39 -7.10 6.20 1.72
N ILE A 40 -5.95 5.60 1.97
CA ILE A 40 -5.18 4.83 0.98
C ILE A 40 -5.34 3.37 1.32
N ASP A 41 -5.88 2.59 0.38
CA ASP A 41 -6.33 1.22 0.53
C ASP A 41 -7.33 1.02 1.69
N ALA A 42 -8.08 -0.07 1.68
CA ALA A 42 -9.19 -0.26 2.62
C ALA A 42 -9.36 -1.72 3.09
N GLY A 43 -8.38 -2.58 2.84
CA GLY A 43 -8.48 -3.98 3.23
C GLY A 43 -9.56 -4.76 2.47
N LYS A 44 -9.84 -5.96 2.96
CA LYS A 44 -10.85 -6.87 2.40
C LYS A 44 -12.28 -6.41 2.78
N ALA A 45 -13.26 -6.72 1.93
CA ALA A 45 -14.66 -6.33 2.14
C ALA A 45 -15.26 -6.92 3.43
N GLU A 46 -14.91 -8.15 3.77
CA GLU A 46 -15.36 -8.82 5.00
C GLU A 46 -14.84 -8.17 6.28
N HIS A 47 -13.81 -7.31 6.19
CA HIS A 47 -13.23 -6.59 7.32
C HIS A 47 -13.65 -5.10 7.38
N ALA A 48 -14.60 -4.68 6.53
CA ALA A 48 -15.03 -3.28 6.44
C ALA A 48 -15.58 -2.72 7.77
N GLN A 49 -16.29 -3.53 8.56
CA GLN A 49 -16.76 -3.12 9.88
C GLN A 49 -15.58 -2.86 10.83
N GLU A 50 -14.60 -3.76 10.89
CA GLU A 50 -13.43 -3.64 11.74
C GLU A 50 -12.58 -2.41 11.32
N LEU A 51 -12.48 -2.13 10.01
CA LEU A 51 -11.84 -0.92 9.50
C LEU A 51 -12.55 0.34 10.02
N GLY A 52 -13.89 0.36 9.99
CA GLY A 52 -14.68 1.47 10.55
C GLY A 52 -14.44 1.67 12.05
N GLU A 53 -14.32 0.61 12.82
CA GLU A 53 -14.00 0.65 14.24
C GLU A 53 -12.57 1.19 14.49
N ALA A 54 -11.61 0.83 13.65
CA ALA A 54 -10.24 1.34 13.72
C ALA A 54 -10.16 2.83 13.38
N LEU A 55 -10.84 3.26 12.33
CA LEU A 55 -10.95 4.68 11.95
C LEU A 55 -11.59 5.52 13.08
N ALA A 56 -12.62 4.99 13.72
CA ALA A 56 -13.28 5.68 14.83
C ALA A 56 -12.35 5.90 16.05
N GLN A 57 -11.37 5.02 16.30
CA GLN A 57 -10.39 5.18 17.38
C GLN A 57 -9.53 6.44 17.21
N VAL A 58 -9.32 6.87 15.97
CA VAL A 58 -8.56 8.09 15.65
C VAL A 58 -9.47 9.28 15.29
N GLY A 59 -10.75 9.18 15.64
CA GLY A 59 -11.71 10.27 15.46
C GLY A 59 -12.20 10.47 14.03
N CYS A 60 -12.05 9.48 13.17
CA CYS A 60 -12.49 9.50 11.78
C CYS A 60 -13.65 8.51 11.54
N PRO A 61 -14.92 8.93 11.57
CA PRO A 61 -16.01 8.07 11.14
C PRO A 61 -15.94 7.83 9.60
N LEU A 62 -16.49 6.71 9.14
CA LEU A 62 -16.48 6.35 7.70
C LEU A 62 -17.04 7.45 6.80
N GLU A 63 -18.06 8.16 7.26
CA GLU A 63 -18.72 9.25 6.56
C GLU A 63 -17.84 10.49 6.38
N ALA A 64 -16.76 10.60 7.17
CA ALA A 64 -15.82 11.72 7.10
C ALA A 64 -14.72 11.51 6.05
N ILE A 65 -14.55 10.28 5.53
CA ILE A 65 -13.62 10.02 4.44
C ILE A 65 -14.13 10.71 3.17
N GLY A 66 -13.42 11.72 2.71
CA GLY A 66 -13.77 12.47 1.49
C GLY A 66 -13.04 11.99 0.25
N LEU A 67 -11.89 11.33 0.42
CA LEU A 67 -11.08 10.82 -0.67
C LEU A 67 -10.57 9.41 -0.34
N PHE A 68 -10.75 8.50 -1.28
CA PHE A 68 -10.14 7.16 -1.26
C PHE A 68 -9.29 6.97 -2.52
N ILE A 69 -8.09 6.42 -2.37
CA ILE A 69 -7.23 6.09 -3.50
C ILE A 69 -6.72 4.65 -3.30
N ALA A 70 -7.01 3.78 -4.26
CA ALA A 70 -6.44 2.44 -4.32
C ALA A 70 -5.03 2.49 -4.92
N THR A 71 -4.07 1.83 -4.28
CA THR A 71 -2.73 1.64 -4.87
C THR A 71 -2.80 0.70 -6.06
N HIS A 72 -3.71 -0.27 -6.04
CA HIS A 72 -4.01 -1.20 -7.13
C HIS A 72 -5.38 -1.88 -6.93
N GLY A 73 -5.77 -2.76 -7.88
CA GLY A 73 -7.13 -3.30 -7.96
C GLY A 73 -7.38 -4.62 -7.23
N HIS A 74 -6.46 -5.16 -6.43
CA HIS A 74 -6.71 -6.39 -5.68
C HIS A 74 -7.74 -6.20 -4.56
N ARG A 75 -8.50 -7.26 -4.28
CA ARG A 75 -9.67 -7.20 -3.39
C ARG A 75 -9.34 -6.82 -1.96
N ASP A 76 -8.17 -7.14 -1.51
CA ASP A 76 -7.69 -6.84 -0.17
C ASP A 76 -7.14 -5.40 -0.01
N HIS A 77 -7.16 -4.63 -1.09
CA HIS A 77 -6.87 -3.19 -1.08
C HIS A 77 -8.12 -2.34 -1.31
N ILE A 78 -9.08 -2.85 -2.09
CA ILE A 78 -10.27 -2.07 -2.47
C ILE A 78 -11.55 -2.49 -1.75
N GLY A 79 -11.57 -3.66 -1.10
CA GLY A 79 -12.80 -4.27 -0.61
C GLY A 79 -13.57 -3.42 0.40
N GLY A 80 -12.89 -2.86 1.38
CA GLY A 80 -13.50 -1.99 2.39
C GLY A 80 -13.97 -0.64 1.85
N ALA A 81 -13.45 -0.20 0.70
CA ALA A 81 -13.82 1.08 0.08
C ALA A 81 -15.29 1.17 -0.33
N LEU A 82 -15.95 0.02 -0.54
CA LEU A 82 -17.37 -0.03 -0.85
C LEU A 82 -18.25 0.49 0.30
N GLY A 83 -17.75 0.38 1.54
CA GLY A 83 -18.38 0.90 2.75
C GLY A 83 -18.19 2.40 3.00
N LEU A 84 -17.51 3.13 2.12
CA LEU A 84 -17.25 4.58 2.25
C LEU A 84 -18.32 5.39 1.51
N PRO A 85 -19.34 5.96 2.22
CA PRO A 85 -20.53 6.50 1.55
C PRO A 85 -20.27 7.82 0.84
N ASN A 86 -19.32 8.62 1.33
CA ASN A 86 -19.09 9.99 0.87
C ASN A 86 -17.76 10.18 0.12
N ALA A 87 -16.92 9.13 0.03
CA ALA A 87 -15.62 9.24 -0.58
C ALA A 87 -15.69 9.30 -2.11
N ASP A 88 -15.01 10.26 -2.72
CA ASP A 88 -14.55 10.14 -4.10
C ASP A 88 -13.50 9.02 -4.17
N LYS A 89 -13.77 7.96 -4.92
CA LYS A 89 -12.92 6.76 -5.00
C LYS A 89 -12.14 6.74 -6.30
N PHE A 90 -10.82 6.59 -6.20
CA PHE A 90 -9.92 6.58 -7.36
C PHE A 90 -9.13 5.28 -7.46
N ILE A 91 -8.94 4.84 -8.70
CA ILE A 91 -8.09 3.71 -9.08
C ILE A 91 -7.45 4.00 -10.44
N HIS A 92 -6.30 3.40 -10.70
CA HIS A 92 -5.68 3.50 -12.03
C HIS A 92 -6.56 2.81 -13.09
N PRO A 93 -6.72 3.39 -14.30
CA PRO A 93 -7.63 2.85 -15.33
C PRO A 93 -7.29 1.42 -15.76
N LEU A 94 -6.02 1.02 -15.72
CA LEU A 94 -5.59 -0.33 -16.12
C LEU A 94 -6.00 -1.43 -15.13
N ASP A 95 -6.38 -1.07 -13.91
CA ASP A 95 -6.88 -2.02 -12.91
C ASP A 95 -8.41 -2.05 -12.81
N LEU A 96 -9.10 -1.22 -13.58
CA LEU A 96 -10.55 -1.19 -13.56
C LEU A 96 -11.17 -2.54 -13.92
N ASP A 97 -10.51 -3.32 -14.78
CA ASP A 97 -10.95 -4.64 -15.20
C ASP A 97 -10.77 -5.74 -14.15
N LEU A 98 -10.03 -5.48 -13.08
CA LEU A 98 -9.94 -6.36 -11.91
C LEU A 98 -11.18 -6.26 -11.01
N LEU A 99 -11.96 -5.18 -11.13
CA LEU A 99 -13.15 -4.92 -10.32
C LEU A 99 -14.38 -5.60 -10.93
N GLN A 100 -15.27 -6.06 -10.06
CA GLN A 100 -16.61 -6.50 -10.46
C GLN A 100 -17.42 -5.32 -11.01
N ASP A 101 -18.39 -5.57 -11.88
CA ASP A 101 -19.11 -4.51 -12.60
C ASP A 101 -19.81 -3.49 -11.69
N ASP A 102 -20.41 -3.95 -10.58
CA ASP A 102 -21.06 -3.09 -9.59
C ASP A 102 -20.06 -2.25 -8.77
N TRP A 103 -18.82 -2.71 -8.66
CA TRP A 103 -17.74 -1.96 -8.01
C TRP A 103 -17.16 -0.90 -8.94
N ARG A 104 -16.94 -1.23 -10.22
CA ARG A 104 -16.41 -0.32 -11.25
C ARG A 104 -17.13 1.01 -11.27
N ALA A 105 -18.46 0.97 -11.17
CA ALA A 105 -19.29 2.18 -11.22
C ALA A 105 -19.03 3.18 -10.09
N GLN A 106 -18.36 2.76 -9.02
CA GLN A 106 -18.05 3.61 -7.87
C GLN A 106 -16.67 4.27 -7.98
N PHE A 107 -15.83 3.83 -8.92
CA PHE A 107 -14.44 4.30 -9.03
C PHE A 107 -14.25 5.25 -10.21
N ARG A 108 -13.49 6.29 -9.96
CA ARG A 108 -12.98 7.24 -10.96
C ARG A 108 -11.56 6.84 -11.35
N THR A 109 -11.19 7.13 -12.59
CA THR A 109 -9.88 6.76 -13.14
C THR A 109 -9.00 7.97 -13.47
N ASP A 110 -9.51 9.19 -13.29
CA ASP A 110 -8.73 10.40 -13.52
C ASP A 110 -7.87 10.76 -12.31
N LEU A 111 -6.72 10.10 -12.18
CA LEU A 111 -5.73 10.37 -11.15
C LEU A 111 -5.04 11.73 -11.30
N THR A 112 -5.29 12.46 -12.41
CA THR A 112 -4.81 13.83 -12.62
C THR A 112 -5.76 14.88 -12.05
N ALA A 113 -6.94 14.47 -11.55
CA ALA A 113 -7.89 15.34 -10.91
C ALA A 113 -7.25 16.13 -9.76
N SER A 114 -7.64 17.38 -9.59
CA SER A 114 -7.11 18.28 -8.56
C SER A 114 -7.34 17.76 -7.13
N SER A 115 -8.39 16.97 -6.90
CA SER A 115 -8.66 16.30 -5.63
C SER A 115 -7.57 15.30 -5.25
N VAL A 116 -6.85 14.73 -6.21
CA VAL A 116 -5.70 13.84 -6.00
C VAL A 116 -4.40 14.62 -6.02
N THR A 117 -4.14 15.36 -7.11
CA THR A 117 -2.84 15.99 -7.36
C THR A 117 -2.47 17.13 -6.42
N ARG A 118 -3.44 17.72 -5.71
CA ARG A 118 -3.13 18.70 -4.64
C ARG A 118 -2.43 18.07 -3.44
N HIS A 119 -2.62 16.76 -3.19
CA HIS A 119 -2.03 16.02 -2.07
C HIS A 119 -0.84 15.18 -2.49
N PHE A 120 -0.93 14.54 -3.66
CA PHE A 120 0.01 13.50 -4.09
C PHE A 120 0.69 13.82 -5.41
N ASP A 121 1.95 13.35 -5.52
CA ASP A 121 2.53 13.00 -6.81
C ASP A 121 2.22 11.52 -7.05
N VAL A 122 1.63 11.20 -8.20
CA VAL A 122 1.23 9.85 -8.59
C VAL A 122 2.25 9.29 -9.55
N HIS A 123 2.81 8.12 -9.23
CA HIS A 123 3.78 7.41 -10.05
C HIS A 123 3.20 6.08 -10.49
N HIS A 124 3.04 5.88 -11.79
CA HIS A 124 2.62 4.60 -12.34
C HIS A 124 3.79 3.62 -12.28
N LEU A 125 3.57 2.46 -11.66
CA LEU A 125 4.56 1.39 -11.54
C LEU A 125 4.29 0.30 -12.58
N GLY A 126 3.13 -0.32 -12.56
CA GLY A 126 2.73 -1.32 -13.55
C GLY A 126 3.32 -2.71 -13.32
N ASP A 127 4.16 -2.90 -12.33
CA ASP A 127 4.51 -4.20 -11.78
C ASP A 127 3.51 -4.59 -10.70
N HIS A 128 3.38 -5.84 -10.33
CA HIS A 128 2.35 -6.45 -9.49
C HIS A 128 0.97 -6.48 -10.17
N THR A 129 0.34 -5.34 -10.49
CA THR A 129 -0.78 -5.23 -11.43
C THR A 129 -0.47 -4.18 -12.50
N TRP A 130 -1.20 -4.21 -13.63
CA TRP A 130 -1.00 -3.22 -14.69
C TRP A 130 -1.28 -1.77 -14.24
N GLY A 131 -2.14 -1.60 -13.24
CA GLY A 131 -2.53 -0.31 -12.71
C GLY A 131 -1.91 0.02 -11.35
N SER A 132 -0.90 -0.71 -10.90
CA SER A 132 -0.20 -0.40 -9.66
C SER A 132 0.42 0.99 -9.70
N ILE A 133 0.23 1.75 -8.62
CA ILE A 133 0.75 3.11 -8.47
C ILE A 133 1.45 3.29 -7.13
N ALA A 134 2.47 4.15 -7.12
CA ALA A 134 2.97 4.75 -5.90
C ALA A 134 2.42 6.17 -5.74
N LEU A 135 2.13 6.54 -4.49
CA LEU A 135 1.59 7.84 -4.11
C LEU A 135 2.58 8.54 -3.17
N TYR A 136 3.16 9.65 -3.59
CA TYR A 136 3.99 10.46 -2.71
C TYR A 136 3.17 11.61 -2.10
N HIS A 137 2.88 11.51 -0.80
CA HIS A 137 2.21 12.57 -0.05
C HIS A 137 3.24 13.62 0.36
N ARG A 138 3.25 14.76 -0.35
CA ARG A 138 4.28 15.81 -0.20
C ARG A 138 4.35 16.39 1.21
N ALA A 139 3.20 16.63 1.83
CA ALA A 139 3.13 17.31 3.13
C ALA A 139 3.76 16.48 4.25
N SER A 140 3.60 15.16 4.27
CA SER A 140 4.17 14.26 5.28
C SER A 140 5.47 13.59 4.82
N ARG A 141 5.86 13.73 3.55
CA ARG A 141 7.00 13.05 2.92
C ARG A 141 6.89 11.52 3.02
N ILE A 142 5.69 11.00 2.83
CA ILE A 142 5.41 9.56 2.85
C ILE A 142 5.22 9.06 1.42
N LEU A 143 5.85 7.94 1.10
CA LEU A 143 5.66 7.19 -0.14
C LEU A 143 4.84 5.93 0.17
N PHE A 144 3.64 5.83 -0.40
CA PHE A 144 2.79 4.65 -0.37
C PHE A 144 3.03 3.86 -1.66
N VAL A 145 3.36 2.58 -1.55
CA VAL A 145 3.77 1.76 -2.70
C VAL A 145 2.88 0.55 -2.94
N GLY A 146 1.85 0.35 -2.11
CA GLY A 146 1.00 -0.85 -2.20
C GLY A 146 1.85 -2.11 -2.17
N ASP A 147 1.54 -3.05 -3.04
CA ASP A 147 2.19 -4.36 -3.11
C ASP A 147 3.44 -4.40 -4.01
N HIS A 148 3.87 -3.23 -4.49
CA HIS A 148 5.16 -3.15 -5.18
C HIS A 148 6.33 -3.53 -4.25
N TYR A 149 6.17 -3.32 -2.93
CA TYR A 149 7.11 -3.75 -1.90
C TYR A 149 6.35 -4.22 -0.67
N CYS A 150 6.52 -5.49 -0.30
CA CYS A 150 5.80 -6.14 0.80
C CYS A 150 6.75 -6.93 1.70
N PHE A 151 6.30 -7.17 2.95
CA PHE A 151 7.01 -7.97 3.92
C PHE A 151 6.09 -9.04 4.50
N PHE A 152 6.55 -10.28 4.50
CA PHE A 152 5.79 -11.45 4.96
C PHE A 152 6.66 -12.34 5.87
N GLY A 153 6.01 -13.23 6.63
CA GLY A 153 6.66 -14.29 7.39
C GLY A 153 7.00 -13.93 8.83
N ASP A 154 7.65 -14.86 9.49
CA ASP A 154 7.91 -14.87 10.94
C ASP A 154 8.91 -13.80 11.42
N GLU A 155 9.58 -13.13 10.50
CA GLU A 155 10.60 -12.11 10.81
C GLU A 155 10.02 -10.71 10.96
N LEU A 156 8.70 -10.58 10.82
CA LEU A 156 8.03 -9.31 11.09
C LEU A 156 8.14 -8.96 12.58
N PRO A 157 8.48 -7.71 12.92
CA PRO A 157 8.62 -7.32 14.32
C PRO A 157 7.27 -7.38 15.05
N ASP A 158 7.21 -8.17 16.13
CA ASP A 158 6.00 -8.40 16.94
C ASP A 158 5.45 -7.14 17.62
N GLU A 159 6.29 -6.11 17.84
CA GLU A 159 5.96 -4.99 18.72
C GLU A 159 5.98 -3.61 18.04
N GLN A 160 6.59 -3.46 16.86
CA GLN A 160 6.70 -2.17 16.17
C GLN A 160 6.61 -2.35 14.66
N VAL A 161 5.47 -2.00 14.11
CA VAL A 161 5.26 -2.04 12.66
C VAL A 161 5.98 -0.89 11.96
N VAL A 162 6.23 0.23 12.66
CA VAL A 162 7.06 1.32 12.13
C VAL A 162 8.54 1.03 12.46
N ALA A 163 9.29 0.55 11.48
CA ALA A 163 10.65 0.06 11.63
C ALA A 163 11.68 0.95 10.90
N CYS A 164 12.93 0.93 11.38
CA CYS A 164 14.02 1.67 10.73
C CYS A 164 14.44 0.97 9.43
N ALA A 165 14.44 1.70 8.31
CA ALA A 165 14.79 1.17 6.98
C ALA A 165 16.20 0.56 6.93
N VAL A 166 17.19 1.17 7.60
CA VAL A 166 18.57 0.63 7.66
C VAL A 166 18.58 -0.74 8.34
N ARG A 167 17.88 -0.87 9.47
CA ARG A 167 17.80 -2.13 10.21
C ARG A 167 17.04 -3.21 9.44
N MET A 168 15.93 -2.85 8.80
CA MET A 168 15.13 -3.79 8.03
C MET A 168 15.82 -4.21 6.74
N GLY A 169 16.61 -3.34 6.12
CA GLY A 169 17.39 -3.67 4.94
C GLY A 169 18.48 -4.71 5.16
N ASP A 170 18.84 -4.98 6.42
CA ASP A 170 19.77 -6.07 6.78
C ASP A 170 19.03 -7.38 7.14
N LEU A 171 17.71 -7.32 7.37
CA LEU A 171 16.90 -8.43 7.89
C LEU A 171 15.85 -8.92 6.88
N LEU A 172 15.28 -8.04 6.07
CA LEU A 172 14.14 -8.36 5.21
C LEU A 172 14.45 -7.94 3.78
N GLU A 173 14.53 -8.92 2.90
CA GLU A 173 14.53 -8.70 1.46
C GLU A 173 13.09 -8.70 0.92
N PRO A 174 12.83 -8.11 -0.26
CA PRO A 174 11.49 -8.12 -0.84
C PRO A 174 11.04 -9.55 -1.07
N TYR A 175 10.03 -9.98 -0.32
CA TYR A 175 9.43 -11.29 -0.48
C TYR A 175 8.43 -11.25 -1.63
N ARG A 176 8.49 -12.29 -2.46
CA ARG A 176 7.57 -12.51 -3.56
C ARG A 176 6.88 -13.83 -3.34
N PRO A 177 5.62 -13.83 -2.89
CA PRO A 177 4.90 -15.06 -2.63
C PRO A 177 4.74 -15.87 -3.91
N GLU A 178 4.87 -17.19 -3.80
CA GLU A 178 4.32 -18.09 -4.81
C GLU A 178 2.80 -17.94 -4.82
N MET A 179 2.31 -17.16 -5.77
CA MET A 179 0.89 -16.94 -5.91
C MET A 179 0.19 -18.12 -6.55
N SER A 180 -0.91 -18.57 -5.98
CA SER A 180 -1.73 -19.65 -6.52
C SER A 180 -3.10 -19.12 -6.96
N GLY A 181 -3.65 -19.68 -8.04
CA GLY A 181 -5.04 -19.46 -8.46
C GLY A 181 -5.33 -18.15 -9.17
N GLU A 182 -6.32 -17.40 -8.71
CA GLU A 182 -6.83 -16.19 -9.39
C GLU A 182 -5.84 -15.02 -9.31
N GLU A 183 -5.08 -14.93 -8.22
CA GLU A 183 -4.04 -13.91 -8.04
C GLU A 183 -2.90 -14.05 -9.05
N GLN A 184 -2.46 -15.27 -9.37
CA GLN A 184 -1.46 -15.50 -10.43
C GLN A 184 -1.87 -14.94 -11.78
N ARG A 185 -3.18 -14.89 -12.08
CA ARG A 185 -3.69 -14.39 -13.36
C ARG A 185 -3.75 -12.87 -13.44
N THR A 186 -3.78 -12.21 -12.29
CA THR A 186 -3.92 -10.76 -12.18
C THR A 186 -2.62 -10.07 -11.77
N THR A 187 -1.69 -10.81 -11.20
CA THR A 187 -0.37 -10.30 -10.79
C THR A 187 0.63 -10.42 -11.93
N ARG A 188 1.31 -9.34 -12.21
CA ARG A 188 2.41 -9.27 -13.17
C ARG A 188 3.73 -9.11 -12.41
N TYR A 189 4.76 -9.78 -12.93
CA TYR A 189 6.09 -9.63 -12.41
C TYR A 189 7.17 -9.78 -13.49
N GLU A 190 7.99 -8.74 -13.62
CA GLU A 190 9.21 -8.74 -14.43
C GLU A 190 10.33 -8.06 -13.61
N LEU A 191 11.38 -8.79 -13.21
CA LEU A 191 12.43 -8.26 -12.34
C LEU A 191 13.08 -6.97 -12.90
N ALA A 192 13.33 -6.90 -14.20
CA ALA A 192 13.94 -5.73 -14.80
C ALA A 192 13.03 -4.49 -14.70
N ALA A 193 11.72 -4.64 -14.89
CA ALA A 193 10.74 -3.58 -14.73
C ALA A 193 10.65 -3.14 -13.27
N PHE A 194 10.54 -4.09 -12.35
CA PHE A 194 10.53 -3.84 -10.91
C PHE A 194 11.77 -3.08 -10.43
N ASN A 195 12.97 -3.52 -10.82
CA ASN A 195 14.21 -2.84 -10.43
C ASN A 195 14.28 -1.41 -11.00
N GLN A 196 13.79 -1.21 -12.23
CA GLN A 196 13.71 0.14 -12.81
C GLN A 196 12.73 1.02 -12.04
N GLU A 197 11.56 0.51 -11.71
CA GLU A 197 10.54 1.22 -10.96
C GLU A 197 11.01 1.57 -9.54
N LEU A 198 11.68 0.63 -8.84
CA LEU A 198 12.35 0.93 -7.56
C LEU A 198 13.39 2.03 -7.69
N SER A 199 14.21 2.00 -8.75
CA SER A 199 15.21 3.04 -9.02
C SER A 199 14.57 4.40 -9.25
N ASP A 200 13.41 4.45 -9.89
CA ASP A 200 12.68 5.69 -10.16
C ASP A 200 12.06 6.28 -8.89
N ILE A 201 11.37 5.46 -8.07
CA ILE A 201 10.80 5.93 -6.81
C ILE A 201 11.84 6.19 -5.73
N ALA A 202 13.04 5.58 -5.79
CA ALA A 202 14.15 5.86 -4.88
C ALA A 202 14.69 7.31 -5.01
N ARG A 203 14.34 8.02 -6.08
CA ARG A 203 14.71 9.46 -6.25
C ARG A 203 13.75 10.38 -5.47
N ILE A 204 12.62 9.86 -5.00
CA ILE A 204 11.62 10.62 -4.25
C ILE A 204 12.16 10.86 -2.84
N PRO A 205 12.14 12.11 -2.31
CA PRO A 205 12.72 12.42 -1.00
C PRO A 205 11.77 12.01 0.15
N ALA A 206 11.39 10.74 0.19
CA ALA A 206 10.53 10.18 1.20
C ALA A 206 11.27 10.01 2.55
N ALA A 207 10.56 10.28 3.64
CA ALA A 207 11.02 9.99 4.99
C ALA A 207 10.43 8.69 5.55
N PHE A 208 9.33 8.22 4.95
CA PHE A 208 8.65 6.98 5.28
C PHE A 208 8.27 6.23 4.00
N LEU A 209 8.29 4.90 4.08
CA LEU A 209 7.76 3.99 3.07
C LEU A 209 6.61 3.19 3.68
N CYS A 210 5.42 3.32 3.11
CA CYS A 210 4.20 2.63 3.49
C CYS A 210 3.89 1.55 2.47
N THR A 211 3.93 0.29 2.88
CA THR A 211 3.74 -0.89 2.03
C THR A 211 2.31 -1.41 2.11
N GLY A 212 1.86 -2.21 1.14
CA GLY A 212 0.56 -2.87 1.18
C GLY A 212 0.48 -3.97 2.24
N HIS A 213 1.61 -4.65 2.48
CA HIS A 213 1.71 -5.69 3.50
C HIS A 213 2.95 -5.52 4.38
N GLY A 214 2.79 -5.82 5.66
CA GLY A 214 3.87 -5.88 6.64
C GLY A 214 4.19 -4.53 7.27
N VAL A 215 5.45 -4.14 7.25
CA VAL A 215 5.97 -3.01 8.02
C VAL A 215 5.89 -1.67 7.28
N VAL A 216 5.85 -0.59 8.08
CA VAL A 216 6.11 0.78 7.63
C VAL A 216 7.57 1.10 7.93
N LEU A 217 8.32 1.58 6.95
CA LEU A 217 9.72 1.94 7.14
C LEU A 217 9.90 3.45 7.31
N HIS A 218 10.89 3.84 8.12
CA HIS A 218 11.35 5.22 8.26
C HIS A 218 12.87 5.32 8.16
N GLY A 219 13.37 6.51 7.87
CA GLY A 219 14.81 6.80 7.79
C GLY A 219 15.31 6.94 6.36
N ASP A 220 16.41 6.27 6.01
CA ASP A 220 17.00 6.37 4.69
C ASP A 220 16.29 5.45 3.68
N ILE A 221 15.08 5.88 3.30
CA ILE A 221 14.23 5.16 2.34
C ILE A 221 14.88 5.10 0.97
N GLN A 222 15.58 6.14 0.55
CA GLN A 222 16.22 6.20 -0.76
C GLN A 222 17.28 5.11 -0.90
N SER A 223 18.21 5.00 0.04
CA SER A 223 19.21 3.93 0.04
C SER A 223 18.60 2.54 0.16
N PHE A 224 17.52 2.40 0.94
CA PHE A 224 16.77 1.13 1.05
C PHE A 224 16.21 0.69 -0.31
N LEU A 225 15.50 1.57 -1.02
CA LEU A 225 14.94 1.28 -2.34
C LEU A 225 16.02 1.05 -3.41
N GLN A 226 17.13 1.81 -3.36
CA GLN A 226 18.26 1.61 -4.27
C GLN A 226 18.92 0.24 -4.12
N ARG A 227 19.04 -0.26 -2.89
CA ARG A 227 19.54 -1.62 -2.66
C ARG A 227 18.59 -2.66 -3.24
N GLY A 228 17.27 -2.52 -3.00
CA GLY A 228 16.26 -3.40 -3.60
C GLY A 228 16.32 -3.42 -5.13
N ALA A 229 16.57 -2.27 -5.76
CA ALA A 229 16.69 -2.14 -7.21
C ALA A 229 17.96 -2.77 -7.81
N SER A 230 18.94 -3.16 -7.01
CA SER A 230 20.22 -3.75 -7.46
C SER A 230 20.28 -5.27 -7.31
N MET A 231 19.20 -5.92 -6.89
CA MET A 231 19.16 -7.39 -6.76
C MET A 231 19.20 -8.08 -8.13
N ASP A 232 19.95 -9.17 -8.22
CA ASP A 232 19.95 -10.02 -9.40
C ASP A 232 18.96 -11.20 -9.29
N ASP A 233 18.68 -11.87 -10.42
CA ASP A 233 17.75 -13.02 -10.46
C ASP A 233 18.17 -14.16 -9.53
N ASN A 234 19.46 -14.35 -9.26
CA ASN A 234 19.96 -15.44 -8.42
C ASN A 234 19.76 -15.11 -6.93
N GLU A 235 19.86 -13.85 -6.54
CA GLU A 235 19.57 -13.40 -5.18
C GLU A 235 18.08 -13.57 -4.88
N VAL A 236 17.20 -13.15 -5.79
CA VAL A 236 15.75 -13.33 -5.67
C VAL A 236 15.36 -14.81 -5.56
N LEU A 237 15.88 -15.68 -6.43
CA LEU A 237 15.57 -17.11 -6.42
C LEU A 237 16.07 -17.84 -5.16
N SER A 238 17.14 -17.36 -4.53
CA SER A 238 17.67 -17.97 -3.30
C SER A 238 16.77 -17.77 -2.09
N TYR A 239 15.90 -16.76 -2.12
CA TYR A 239 14.94 -16.42 -1.06
C TYR A 239 13.56 -17.08 -1.24
N VAL A 240 13.12 -17.30 -2.48
CA VAL A 240 11.85 -18.00 -2.78
C VAL A 240 11.91 -19.49 -2.38
N MET A 241 13.11 -20.04 -2.15
CA MET A 241 13.33 -21.47 -1.87
C MET A 241 13.64 -21.78 -0.40
N ARG A 242 13.49 -20.85 0.52
CA ARG A 242 13.63 -21.06 1.96
C ARG A 242 12.31 -20.94 2.67
#